data_62c38956ae49761b1b7178634e99642e
#
_entry.id   62c38956ae49761b1b7178634e99642e
#
_cell.length_a   1.000
_cell.length_b   1.000
_cell.length_c   1.000
_cell.angle_alpha   90.00
_cell.angle_beta   90.00
_cell.angle_gamma   90.00
#
_symmetry.space_group_name_H-M   'P 1'
#
loop_
_entity.id
_entity.type
_entity.pdbx_description
1 polymer ?
#
loop_
_entity_poly.entity_id
_entity_poly.type
_entity_poly.pdbx_seq_one_letter_code
_entity_poly.pdbx_strand_id
1 'polypeptide(L)'
;EIKNLSIQLEAKRGQFIIIDSMCFHAGGINESKADRRGINHVFTIPYIKQQITLPLEMESHLSDFEKGVLGFKNLVPDSVEAFLNSKKEAE
;
A
#
# COMPACT_ATOMS: atom_id res chain seq x y z
N GLU A 1 27.74 -15.31 0.81
CA GLU A 1 27.00 -16.30 -0.05
C GLU A 1 25.66 -15.73 -0.56
N ILE A 2 24.87 -15.06 0.26
CA ILE A 2 23.55 -14.49 -0.16
C ILE A 2 23.73 -13.43 -1.25
N LYS A 3 24.77 -12.61 -1.23
CA LYS A 3 25.03 -11.59 -2.26
C LYS A 3 25.15 -12.14 -3.68
N ASN A 4 25.61 -13.39 -3.81
CA ASN A 4 25.78 -14.03 -5.12
C ASN A 4 24.43 -14.54 -5.71
N LEU A 5 23.38 -14.58 -4.87
CA LEU A 5 22.03 -14.97 -5.27
C LEU A 5 21.11 -13.76 -5.46
N SER A 6 21.60 -12.56 -5.21
CA SER A 6 20.81 -11.33 -5.34
C SER A 6 20.95 -10.74 -6.74
N ILE A 7 19.87 -10.15 -7.22
CA ILE A 7 19.84 -9.37 -8.46
C ILE A 7 19.55 -7.92 -8.13
N GLN A 8 20.27 -7.01 -8.77
CA GLN A 8 19.98 -5.58 -8.72
C GLN A 8 18.91 -5.28 -9.77
N LEU A 9 17.73 -4.86 -9.31
CA LEU A 9 16.69 -4.39 -10.22
C LEU A 9 16.97 -2.93 -10.59
N GLU A 10 17.05 -2.67 -11.88
CA GLU A 10 17.21 -1.32 -12.41
C GLU A 10 15.94 -0.89 -13.12
N ALA A 11 15.49 0.34 -12.86
CA ALA A 11 14.31 0.90 -13.50
C ALA A 11 14.57 2.34 -13.94
N LYS A 12 14.06 2.69 -15.11
CA LYS A 12 14.07 4.07 -15.62
C LYS A 12 12.91 4.85 -15.03
N ARG A 13 13.01 6.18 -15.10
CA ARG A 13 11.92 7.06 -14.68
C ARG A 13 10.61 6.69 -15.39
N GLY A 14 9.53 6.55 -14.61
CA GLY A 14 8.21 6.15 -15.10
C GLY A 14 7.97 4.64 -15.21
N GLN A 15 8.95 3.83 -14.87
CA GLN A 15 8.77 2.37 -14.80
C GLN A 15 8.30 1.95 -13.42
N PHE A 16 7.59 0.81 -13.37
CA PHE A 16 7.11 0.16 -12.16
C PHE A 16 7.87 -1.15 -11.97
N ILE A 17 8.17 -1.45 -10.72
CA ILE A 17 8.67 -2.75 -10.29
C ILE A 17 7.63 -3.32 -9.34
N ILE A 18 7.15 -4.53 -9.62
CA ILE A 18 6.23 -5.26 -8.74
C ILE A 18 7.01 -6.41 -8.14
N ILE A 19 7.03 -6.50 -6.82
CA ILE A 19 7.71 -7.56 -6.09
C ILE A 19 6.78 -8.17 -5.05
N ASP A 20 6.99 -9.44 -4.75
CA ASP A 20 6.44 -10.05 -3.55
C ASP A 20 7.21 -9.54 -2.33
N SER A 21 6.52 -8.88 -1.41
CA SER A 21 7.14 -8.31 -0.20
C SER A 21 7.74 -9.36 0.74
N MET A 22 7.38 -10.65 0.58
CA MET A 22 7.97 -11.76 1.32
C MET A 22 9.34 -12.17 0.80
N CYS A 23 9.75 -11.74 -0.39
CA CYS A 23 11.10 -11.93 -0.88
C CYS A 23 12.11 -11.13 -0.06
N PHE A 24 13.29 -11.70 0.17
CA PHE A 24 14.40 -10.94 0.76
C PHE A 24 14.78 -9.79 -0.17
N HIS A 25 14.68 -8.58 0.32
CA HIS A 25 15.00 -7.38 -0.44
C HIS A 25 15.68 -6.33 0.44
N ALA A 26 16.44 -5.47 -0.20
CA ALA A 26 17.09 -4.34 0.43
C ALA A 26 17.12 -3.13 -0.51
N GLY A 27 17.29 -1.95 0.06
CA GLY A 27 17.50 -0.74 -0.74
C GLY A 27 18.82 -0.83 -1.50
N GLY A 28 18.78 -0.53 -2.80
CA GLY A 28 19.99 -0.41 -3.60
C GLY A 28 20.73 0.90 -3.32
N ILE A 29 22.03 0.90 -3.58
CA ILE A 29 22.88 2.09 -3.45
C ILE A 29 22.63 3.03 -4.63
N ASN A 30 22.51 4.33 -4.36
CA ASN A 30 22.48 5.34 -5.40
C ASN A 30 23.90 5.84 -5.67
N GLU A 31 24.51 5.37 -6.73
CA GLU A 31 25.86 5.77 -7.15
C GLU A 31 25.87 7.06 -7.99
N SER A 32 24.71 7.59 -8.33
CA SER A 32 24.60 8.83 -9.08
C SER A 32 24.80 10.06 -8.18
N LYS A 33 25.11 11.21 -8.80
CA LYS A 33 25.21 12.51 -8.10
C LYS A 33 23.86 13.20 -7.90
N ALA A 34 22.76 12.59 -8.36
CA ALA A 34 21.42 13.15 -8.29
C ALA A 34 20.55 12.39 -7.29
N ASP A 35 19.56 13.06 -6.72
CA ASP A 35 18.57 12.44 -5.86
C ASP A 35 17.73 11.42 -6.63
N ARG A 36 17.63 10.21 -6.07
CA ARG A 36 16.69 9.21 -6.52
C ARG A 36 15.41 9.28 -5.69
N ARG A 37 14.29 9.45 -6.35
CA ARG A 37 12.97 9.39 -5.72
C ARG A 37 12.22 8.17 -6.20
N GLY A 38 11.62 7.44 -5.29
CA GLY A 38 10.75 6.31 -5.56
C GLY A 38 9.52 6.38 -4.67
N ILE A 39 8.40 5.92 -5.18
CA ILE A 39 7.17 5.74 -4.42
C ILE A 39 6.99 4.25 -4.19
N ASN A 40 6.82 3.87 -2.94
CA ASN A 40 6.56 2.48 -2.57
C ASN A 40 5.10 2.34 -2.16
N HIS A 41 4.34 1.57 -2.95
CA HIS A 41 2.97 1.20 -2.63
C HIS A 41 2.96 -0.24 -2.16
N VAL A 42 2.47 -0.47 -0.95
CA VAL A 42 2.31 -1.81 -0.38
C VAL A 42 0.82 -2.15 -0.39
N PHE A 43 0.46 -3.22 -1.07
CA PHE A 43 -0.88 -3.77 -1.08
C PHE A 43 -0.94 -4.99 -0.17
N THR A 44 -1.95 -5.04 0.69
CA THR A 44 -2.15 -6.14 1.63
C THR A 44 -3.61 -6.59 1.62
N ILE A 45 -3.90 -7.67 2.34
CA ILE A 45 -5.27 -8.06 2.61
C ILE A 45 -5.94 -7.04 3.55
N PRO A 46 -7.26 -6.85 3.51
CA PRO A 46 -8.00 -5.82 4.27
C PRO A 46 -7.85 -5.89 5.79
N TYR A 47 -7.43 -7.03 6.33
CA TYR A 47 -7.22 -7.21 7.78
C TYR A 47 -5.95 -6.56 8.32
N ILE A 48 -5.02 -6.18 7.42
CA ILE A 48 -3.78 -5.50 7.84
C ILE A 48 -4.04 -4.00 7.77
N LYS A 49 -3.98 -3.34 8.93
CA LYS A 49 -4.21 -1.90 9.03
C LYS A 49 -3.14 -1.12 8.25
N GLN A 50 -3.59 -0.12 7.52
CA GLN A 50 -2.70 0.85 6.87
C GLN A 50 -1.84 1.60 7.89
N GLN A 51 -0.62 1.93 7.52
CA GLN A 51 0.28 2.74 8.36
C GLN A 51 -0.15 4.20 8.47
N ILE A 52 -0.87 4.70 7.46
CA ILE A 52 -1.34 6.08 7.37
C ILE A 52 -2.84 6.05 7.12
N THR A 53 -3.58 6.81 7.90
CA THR A 53 -5.01 7.04 7.64
C THR A 53 -5.13 8.09 6.54
N LEU A 54 -5.81 7.74 5.47
CA LEU A 54 -6.07 8.67 4.37
C LEU A 54 -7.17 9.67 4.77
N PRO A 55 -7.07 10.94 4.33
CA PRO A 55 -8.11 11.93 4.60
C PRO A 55 -9.46 11.53 4.00
N LEU A 56 -10.53 11.60 4.79
CA LEU A 56 -11.89 11.21 4.35
C LEU A 56 -12.41 12.09 3.20
N GLU A 57 -11.93 13.32 3.10
CA GLU A 57 -12.29 14.25 2.03
C GLU A 57 -11.92 13.71 0.64
N MET A 58 -10.91 12.85 0.57
CA MET A 58 -10.52 12.21 -0.69
C MET A 58 -11.59 11.26 -1.22
N GLU A 59 -12.40 10.67 -0.35
CA GLU A 59 -13.38 9.64 -0.71
C GLU A 59 -14.37 10.12 -1.79
N SER A 60 -14.78 11.38 -1.73
CA SER A 60 -15.74 11.97 -2.67
C SER A 60 -15.23 12.02 -4.12
N HIS A 61 -13.92 11.96 -4.32
CA HIS A 61 -13.26 12.05 -5.63
C HIS A 61 -12.85 10.69 -6.21
N LEU A 62 -13.14 9.60 -5.49
CA LEU A 62 -12.71 8.25 -5.83
C LEU A 62 -13.85 7.43 -6.41
N SER A 63 -13.53 6.63 -7.41
CA SER A 63 -14.40 5.55 -7.90
C SER A 63 -14.53 4.44 -6.84
N ASP A 64 -15.55 3.60 -6.98
CA ASP A 64 -15.78 2.46 -6.10
C ASP A 64 -14.60 1.47 -6.04
N PHE A 65 -13.92 1.30 -7.16
CA PHE A 65 -12.70 0.48 -7.23
C PHE A 65 -11.58 1.11 -6.41
N GLU A 66 -11.31 2.39 -6.61
CA GLU A 66 -10.26 3.13 -5.88
C GLU A 66 -10.54 3.18 -4.37
N LYS A 67 -11.79 3.36 -3.96
CA LYS A 67 -12.20 3.26 -2.55
C LYS A 67 -11.87 1.88 -1.96
N GLY A 68 -12.11 0.81 -2.71
CA GLY A 68 -11.75 -0.54 -2.30
C GLY A 68 -10.24 -0.71 -2.13
N VAL A 69 -9.45 -0.29 -3.11
CA VAL A 69 -7.99 -0.41 -3.11
C VAL A 69 -7.35 0.43 -2.01
N LEU A 70 -7.87 1.64 -1.77
CA LEU A 70 -7.36 2.57 -0.76
C LEU A 70 -7.89 2.29 0.66
N GLY A 71 -8.73 1.28 0.84
CA GLY A 71 -9.19 0.83 2.15
C GLY A 71 -10.38 1.59 2.73
N PHE A 72 -11.00 2.53 1.98
CA PHE A 72 -12.18 3.26 2.46
C PHE A 72 -13.39 2.35 2.72
N LYS A 73 -13.48 1.21 2.05
CA LYS A 73 -14.53 0.21 2.29
C LYS A 73 -14.30 -0.68 3.52
N ASN A 74 -13.12 -0.57 4.15
CA ASN A 74 -12.71 -1.39 5.29
C ASN A 74 -12.30 -0.53 6.50
N LEU A 75 -12.99 0.58 6.71
CA LEU A 75 -12.76 1.43 7.87
C LEU A 75 -13.10 0.68 9.15
N VAL A 76 -12.25 0.85 10.15
CA VAL A 76 -12.50 0.29 11.48
C VAL A 76 -13.54 1.17 12.17
N PRO A 77 -14.67 0.60 12.63
CA PRO A 77 -15.67 1.35 13.38
C PRO A 77 -15.09 1.96 14.66
N ASP A 78 -15.50 3.17 14.99
CA ASP A 78 -15.01 3.94 16.15
C ASP A 78 -15.50 3.38 17.48
N SER A 79 -16.58 2.58 17.44
CA SER A 79 -17.24 2.05 18.64
C SER A 79 -17.87 0.68 18.37
N VAL A 80 -18.16 -0.03 19.45
CA VAL A 80 -18.92 -1.30 19.38
C VAL A 80 -20.29 -1.10 18.76
N GLU A 81 -20.96 0.00 19.06
CA GLU A 81 -22.27 0.34 18.52
C GLU A 81 -22.21 0.54 17.00
N ALA A 82 -21.22 1.30 16.51
CA ALA A 82 -20.99 1.49 15.09
C ALA A 82 -20.69 0.16 14.37
N PHE A 83 -19.91 -0.72 15.00
CA PHE A 83 -19.65 -2.06 14.48
C PHE A 83 -20.93 -2.91 14.36
N LEU A 84 -21.77 -2.91 15.38
CA LEU A 84 -23.02 -3.67 15.37
C LEU A 84 -24.02 -3.14 14.34
N ASN A 85 -24.08 -1.82 14.14
CA ASN A 85 -24.94 -1.20 13.14
C ASN A 85 -24.49 -1.51 11.72
N SER A 86 -23.17 -1.48 11.46
CA SER A 86 -22.62 -1.83 10.13
C SER A 86 -22.93 -3.28 9.71
N LYS A 87 -23.13 -4.18 10.67
CA LYS A 87 -23.52 -5.58 10.41
C LYS A 87 -24.99 -5.72 10.00
N LYS A 88 -25.87 -4.89 10.58
CA LYS A 88 -27.32 -4.91 10.27
C LYS A 88 -27.64 -4.34 8.90
N GLU A 89 -26.81 -3.41 8.41
CA GLU A 89 -26.98 -2.83 7.07
C GLU A 89 -26.47 -3.75 5.94
N ALA A 90 -25.70 -4.80 6.31
CA ALA A 90 -25.15 -5.77 5.36
C ALA A 90 -26.04 -7.02 5.16
N GLU A 91 -27.12 -7.17 5.93
CA GLU A 91 -28.14 -8.22 5.80
C GLU A 91 -29.32 -7.74 4.92
#